data_46168bb44295829d21467325199d1348
#
_entry.id   46168bb44295829d21467325199d1348
#
_cell.length_a   1.000
_cell.length_b   1.000
_cell.length_c   1.000
_cell.angle_alpha   90.00
_cell.angle_beta   90.00
_cell.angle_gamma   90.00
#
_symmetry.space_group_name_H-M   'P 1'
#
loop_
_entity.id
_entity.type
_entity.pdbx_description
1 polymer ?
#
loop_
_entity_poly.entity_id
_entity_poly.type
_entity_poly.pdbx_seq_one_letter_code
_entity_poly.pdbx_strand_id
1 'polypeptide(L)'
;MATREEIRERVLNDDVHYLLAQFVDLHGSPKVKLVPTDQFDRMIDDGVPFAGSAIPGLGQAPNSHDMAARIDLDSYTLVPWTDGVARFASDLFVDGKPLLFCPRQNLKRILSQVRSSGFTFNVGLEPEHHLVTKKENGSIDVWDPNQVDNLRYPCYDFKGTSVAVGYLRRMMDAMSRLGWEPYQSDHEDGNGQYEINFAYSNALTT
;
A
#
# COMPACT_ATOMS: atom_id res chain seq x y z
N MET A 1 -1.96 9.12 -18.93
CA MET A 1 -2.68 9.63 -17.73
C MET A 1 -4.17 9.40 -17.94
N ALA A 2 -4.78 8.68 -17.02
CA ALA A 2 -6.20 8.42 -17.06
C ALA A 2 -7.01 9.72 -16.91
N THR A 3 -8.10 9.82 -17.65
CA THR A 3 -9.02 10.95 -17.55
C THR A 3 -10.10 10.70 -16.50
N ARG A 4 -10.79 11.76 -16.09
CA ARG A 4 -11.93 11.67 -15.16
C ARG A 4 -13.03 10.76 -15.71
N GLU A 5 -13.32 10.88 -16.99
CA GLU A 5 -14.35 10.12 -17.70
C GLU A 5 -13.98 8.63 -17.75
N GLU A 6 -12.77 8.29 -18.12
CA GLU A 6 -12.28 6.90 -18.13
C GLU A 6 -12.37 6.23 -16.75
N ILE A 7 -12.01 6.96 -15.68
CA ILE A 7 -12.13 6.41 -14.33
C ILE A 7 -13.59 6.27 -13.91
N ARG A 8 -14.45 7.20 -14.28
CA ARG A 8 -15.90 7.10 -14.00
C ARG A 8 -16.51 5.87 -14.65
N GLU A 9 -16.16 5.60 -15.90
CA GLU A 9 -16.60 4.38 -16.60
C GLU A 9 -16.08 3.12 -15.91
N ARG A 10 -14.82 3.11 -15.47
CA ARG A 10 -14.26 1.98 -14.72
C ARG A 10 -14.98 1.77 -13.41
N VAL A 11 -15.23 2.81 -12.62
CA VAL A 11 -15.98 2.74 -11.35
C VAL A 11 -17.36 2.10 -11.56
N LEU A 12 -18.06 2.43 -12.65
CA LEU A 12 -19.36 1.84 -12.99
C LEU A 12 -19.23 0.38 -13.45
N ASN A 13 -18.28 0.09 -14.33
CA ASN A 13 -18.08 -1.26 -14.87
C ASN A 13 -17.59 -2.26 -13.82
N ASP A 14 -16.82 -1.78 -12.84
CA ASP A 14 -16.27 -2.57 -11.75
C ASP A 14 -17.23 -2.68 -10.55
N ASP A 15 -18.45 -2.15 -10.64
CA ASP A 15 -19.48 -2.11 -9.58
C ASP A 15 -18.95 -1.54 -8.26
N VAL A 16 -18.18 -0.44 -8.34
CA VAL A 16 -17.59 0.23 -7.19
C VAL A 16 -18.56 1.20 -6.56
N HIS A 17 -18.78 1.07 -5.26
CA HIS A 17 -19.68 1.93 -4.47
C HIS A 17 -18.92 2.92 -3.59
N TYR A 18 -17.68 2.59 -3.24
CA TYR A 18 -16.82 3.40 -2.37
C TYR A 18 -15.40 3.51 -2.89
N LEU A 19 -14.81 4.69 -2.71
CA LEU A 19 -13.46 5.03 -3.10
C LEU A 19 -12.61 5.35 -1.87
N LEU A 20 -11.40 4.84 -1.82
CA LEU A 20 -10.42 5.15 -0.79
C LEU A 20 -9.41 6.17 -1.32
N ALA A 21 -9.36 7.36 -0.71
CA ALA A 21 -8.21 8.25 -0.86
C ALA A 21 -7.12 7.82 0.12
N GLN A 22 -6.05 7.21 -0.41
CA GLN A 22 -4.98 6.63 0.39
C GLN A 22 -3.67 7.42 0.23
N PHE A 23 -3.00 7.68 1.33
CA PHE A 23 -1.59 8.08 1.36
C PHE A 23 -0.83 7.31 2.44
N VAL A 24 0.48 7.38 2.41
CA VAL A 24 1.35 6.77 3.44
C VAL A 24 2.00 7.89 4.23
N ASP A 25 1.98 7.77 5.56
CA ASP A 25 2.65 8.73 6.46
C ASP A 25 4.17 8.49 6.56
N LEU A 26 4.88 9.31 7.34
CA LEU A 26 6.33 9.18 7.51
C LEU A 26 6.78 7.91 8.26
N HIS A 27 5.84 7.20 8.88
CA HIS A 27 6.09 5.94 9.58
C HIS A 27 5.81 4.71 8.69
N GLY A 28 5.48 4.92 7.40
CA GLY A 28 5.09 3.84 6.49
C GLY A 28 3.65 3.35 6.68
N SER A 29 2.86 4.01 7.51
CA SER A 29 1.48 3.60 7.80
C SER A 29 0.49 4.15 6.76
N PRO A 30 -0.29 3.29 6.08
CA PRO A 30 -1.32 3.76 5.15
C PRO A 30 -2.48 4.41 5.91
N LYS A 31 -2.89 5.58 5.42
CA LYS A 31 -4.02 6.37 5.92
C LYS A 31 -5.05 6.49 4.81
N VAL A 32 -6.32 6.34 5.16
CA VAL A 32 -7.42 6.39 4.19
C VAL A 32 -8.61 7.15 4.72
N LYS A 33 -9.39 7.70 3.79
CA LYS A 33 -10.81 8.01 3.99
C LYS A 33 -11.64 7.31 2.94
N LEU A 34 -12.78 6.78 3.36
CA LEU A 34 -13.78 6.15 2.51
C LEU A 34 -14.74 7.23 2.01
N VAL A 35 -14.92 7.31 0.69
CA VAL A 35 -15.73 8.31 0.00
C VAL A 35 -16.75 7.58 -0.87
N PRO A 36 -18.07 7.87 -0.77
CA PRO A 36 -19.06 7.33 -1.70
C PRO A 36 -18.78 7.77 -3.14
N THR A 37 -19.09 6.93 -4.13
CA THR A 37 -18.80 7.20 -5.55
C THR A 37 -19.54 8.39 -6.12
N ASP A 38 -20.68 8.78 -5.57
CA ASP A 38 -21.41 10.01 -5.93
C ASP A 38 -20.64 11.31 -5.60
N GLN A 39 -19.62 11.23 -4.74
CA GLN A 39 -18.70 12.32 -4.39
C GLN A 39 -17.40 12.31 -5.21
N PHE A 40 -17.29 11.49 -6.24
CA PHE A 40 -16.07 11.31 -7.03
C PHE A 40 -15.55 12.63 -7.62
N ASP A 41 -16.44 13.46 -8.18
CA ASP A 41 -16.02 14.75 -8.76
C ASP A 41 -15.43 15.67 -7.69
N ARG A 42 -16.08 15.77 -6.54
CA ARG A 42 -15.58 16.57 -5.42
C ARG A 42 -14.22 16.05 -4.93
N MET A 43 -14.04 14.73 -4.91
CA MET A 43 -12.77 14.10 -4.53
C MET A 43 -11.62 14.50 -5.46
N ILE A 44 -11.91 14.73 -6.76
CA ILE A 44 -10.93 15.21 -7.74
C ILE A 44 -10.69 16.72 -7.58
N ASP A 45 -11.77 17.51 -7.51
CA ASP A 45 -11.69 18.97 -7.58
C ASP A 45 -11.11 19.57 -6.29
N ASP A 46 -11.63 19.15 -5.14
CA ASP A 46 -11.25 19.69 -3.82
C ASP A 46 -10.16 18.86 -3.13
N GLY A 47 -10.06 17.57 -3.47
CA GLY A 47 -9.33 16.58 -2.68
C GLY A 47 -10.12 16.13 -1.45
N VAL A 48 -9.62 15.11 -0.76
CA VAL A 48 -10.23 14.59 0.47
C VAL A 48 -9.55 15.22 1.69
N PRO A 49 -10.28 15.92 2.60
CA PRO A 49 -9.67 16.63 3.70
C PRO A 49 -9.21 15.68 4.81
N PHE A 50 -8.04 15.97 5.41
CA PHE A 50 -7.50 15.28 6.58
C PHE A 50 -6.96 16.30 7.58
N ALA A 51 -7.24 16.11 8.87
CA ALA A 51 -6.61 16.87 9.93
C ALA A 51 -5.17 16.38 10.14
N GLY A 52 -4.19 17.14 9.66
CA GLY A 52 -2.77 16.75 9.72
C GLY A 52 -2.22 16.66 11.13
N SER A 53 -2.80 17.39 12.09
CA SER A 53 -2.45 17.28 13.52
C SER A 53 -2.75 15.90 14.12
N ALA A 54 -3.66 15.13 13.52
CA ALA A 54 -3.96 13.77 13.94
C ALA A 54 -2.95 12.74 13.41
N ILE A 55 -2.01 13.16 12.55
CA ILE A 55 -1.03 12.26 11.89
C ILE A 55 0.37 12.70 12.29
N PRO A 56 1.06 11.93 13.15
CA PRO A 56 2.40 12.26 13.61
C PRO A 56 3.39 12.46 12.45
N GLY A 57 4.29 13.43 12.59
CA GLY A 57 5.36 13.70 11.64
C GLY A 57 5.00 14.64 10.49
N LEU A 58 3.73 15.05 10.31
CA LEU A 58 3.34 15.94 9.21
C LEU A 58 3.53 17.44 9.52
N GLY A 59 4.06 17.78 10.69
CA GLY A 59 4.42 19.16 11.05
C GLY A 59 3.24 20.10 11.22
N GLN A 60 2.02 19.58 11.45
CA GLN A 60 0.80 20.38 11.63
C GLN A 60 0.35 20.40 13.09
N ALA A 61 -0.19 21.55 13.51
CA ALA A 61 -0.81 21.77 14.82
C ALA A 61 -2.36 21.71 14.70
N PRO A 62 -3.09 21.58 15.83
CA PRO A 62 -4.56 21.53 15.82
C PRO A 62 -5.25 22.73 15.17
N ASN A 63 -4.60 23.87 15.11
CA ASN A 63 -5.07 25.11 14.47
C ASN A 63 -4.56 25.29 13.03
N SER A 64 -3.86 24.31 12.47
CA SER A 64 -3.46 24.32 11.06
C SER A 64 -4.66 24.06 10.16
N HIS A 65 -4.61 24.54 8.91
CA HIS A 65 -5.58 24.17 7.91
C HIS A 65 -5.51 22.66 7.60
N ASP A 66 -6.64 22.07 7.25
CA ASP A 66 -6.69 20.66 6.82
C ASP A 66 -5.83 20.43 5.59
N MET A 67 -5.25 19.25 5.52
CA MET A 67 -4.61 18.75 4.30
C MET A 67 -5.67 18.29 3.31
N ALA A 68 -5.47 18.53 2.03
CA ALA A 68 -6.20 17.90 0.95
C ALA A 68 -5.40 16.72 0.35
N ALA A 69 -5.93 15.51 0.44
CA ALA A 69 -5.39 14.36 -0.28
C ALA A 69 -5.97 14.35 -1.71
N ARG A 70 -5.16 14.74 -2.70
CA ARG A 70 -5.54 14.74 -4.11
C ARG A 70 -5.19 13.40 -4.72
N ILE A 71 -6.20 12.73 -5.27
CA ILE A 71 -6.05 11.41 -5.87
C ILE A 71 -5.28 11.46 -7.19
N ASP A 72 -4.49 10.42 -7.43
CA ASP A 72 -3.82 10.15 -8.69
C ASP A 72 -4.68 9.17 -9.50
N LEU A 73 -5.28 9.63 -10.59
CA LEU A 73 -6.20 8.83 -11.40
C LEU A 73 -5.53 7.60 -12.02
N ASP A 74 -4.22 7.68 -12.33
CA ASP A 74 -3.46 6.54 -12.85
C ASP A 74 -3.29 5.40 -11.84
N SER A 75 -3.55 5.67 -10.55
CA SER A 75 -3.41 4.70 -9.46
C SER A 75 -4.70 3.97 -9.08
N TYR A 76 -5.78 4.11 -9.86
CA TYR A 76 -7.04 3.40 -9.63
C TYR A 76 -6.81 1.89 -9.52
N THR A 77 -7.23 1.30 -8.41
CA THR A 77 -7.03 -0.12 -8.14
C THR A 77 -8.21 -0.68 -7.33
N LEU A 78 -8.79 -1.79 -7.78
CA LEU A 78 -9.78 -2.52 -6.97
C LEU A 78 -9.12 -3.11 -5.72
N VAL A 79 -9.84 -3.08 -4.61
CA VAL A 79 -9.41 -3.72 -3.36
C VAL A 79 -9.79 -5.21 -3.42
N PRO A 80 -8.83 -6.15 -3.57
CA PRO A 80 -9.15 -7.54 -3.91
C PRO A 80 -9.80 -8.36 -2.80
N TRP A 81 -9.84 -7.86 -1.57
CA TRP A 81 -10.44 -8.51 -0.39
C TRP A 81 -11.73 -7.84 0.07
N THR A 82 -12.24 -6.83 -0.67
CA THR A 82 -13.47 -6.12 -0.31
C THR A 82 -14.21 -5.75 -1.58
N ASP A 83 -15.40 -6.32 -1.79
CA ASP A 83 -16.20 -6.04 -2.98
C ASP A 83 -16.73 -4.60 -2.97
N GLY A 84 -16.89 -4.02 -4.15
CA GLY A 84 -17.44 -2.68 -4.35
C GLY A 84 -16.53 -1.54 -3.86
N VAL A 85 -15.24 -1.78 -3.64
CA VAL A 85 -14.28 -0.79 -3.17
C VAL A 85 -13.08 -0.68 -4.10
N ALA A 86 -12.73 0.55 -4.49
CA ALA A 86 -11.48 0.86 -5.16
C ALA A 86 -10.67 1.89 -4.35
N ARG A 87 -9.36 1.95 -4.61
CA ARG A 87 -8.46 2.91 -3.99
C ARG A 87 -7.72 3.75 -5.02
N PHE A 88 -7.29 4.92 -4.58
CA PHE A 88 -6.32 5.76 -5.25
C PHE A 88 -5.18 6.11 -4.32
N ALA A 89 -3.95 6.11 -4.84
CA ALA A 89 -2.86 6.79 -4.18
C ALA A 89 -3.08 8.30 -4.25
N SER A 90 -2.74 9.01 -3.19
CA SER A 90 -2.99 10.46 -3.08
C SER A 90 -1.73 11.22 -2.73
N ASP A 91 -1.65 12.43 -3.25
CA ASP A 91 -0.65 13.43 -2.91
C ASP A 91 -1.24 14.45 -1.92
N LEU A 92 -0.46 14.84 -0.91
CA LEU A 92 -0.93 15.77 0.13
C LEU A 92 -0.62 17.21 -0.20
N PHE A 93 -1.60 18.08 0.02
CA PHE A 93 -1.52 19.53 -0.17
C PHE A 93 -2.03 20.26 1.06
N VAL A 94 -1.48 21.43 1.35
CA VAL A 94 -2.01 22.41 2.32
C VAL A 94 -2.04 23.77 1.64
N ASP A 95 -3.17 24.45 1.70
CA ASP A 95 -3.38 25.74 1.04
C ASP A 95 -3.01 25.73 -0.46
N GLY A 96 -3.34 24.64 -1.14
CA GLY A 96 -3.07 24.45 -2.58
C GLY A 96 -1.60 24.16 -2.92
N LYS A 97 -0.71 24.09 -1.92
CA LYS A 97 0.73 23.79 -2.12
C LYS A 97 1.05 22.36 -1.71
N PRO A 98 1.97 21.68 -2.42
CA PRO A 98 2.47 20.37 -2.02
C PRO A 98 2.98 20.37 -0.59
N LEU A 99 2.56 19.40 0.23
CA LEU A 99 3.06 19.25 1.59
C LEU A 99 4.48 18.68 1.57
N LEU A 100 5.45 19.42 2.14
CA LEU A 100 6.87 19.03 2.16
C LEU A 100 7.14 17.67 2.85
N PHE A 101 6.30 17.28 3.78
CA PHE A 101 6.41 16.03 4.54
C PHE A 101 5.64 14.86 3.89
N CYS A 102 5.06 15.04 2.70
CA CYS A 102 4.42 13.97 1.96
C CYS A 102 5.46 13.06 1.29
N PRO A 103 5.59 11.77 1.70
CA PRO A 103 6.59 10.86 1.13
C PRO A 103 6.45 10.70 -0.38
N ARG A 104 5.21 10.54 -0.88
CA ARG A 104 4.95 10.35 -2.30
C ARG A 104 5.31 11.59 -3.14
N GLN A 105 5.02 12.80 -2.65
CA GLN A 105 5.43 14.05 -3.30
C GLN A 105 6.96 14.20 -3.36
N ASN A 106 7.66 13.81 -2.28
CA ASN A 106 9.11 13.79 -2.25
C ASN A 106 9.70 12.79 -3.25
N LEU A 107 9.13 11.59 -3.34
CA LEU A 107 9.53 10.60 -4.34
C LEU A 107 9.34 11.15 -5.76
N LYS A 108 8.16 11.70 -6.08
CA LYS A 108 7.91 12.33 -7.39
C LYS A 108 8.94 13.41 -7.74
N ARG A 109 9.29 14.25 -6.76
CA ARG A 109 10.30 15.31 -6.95
C ARG A 109 11.68 14.72 -7.27
N ILE A 110 12.13 13.70 -6.54
CA ILE A 110 13.41 13.02 -6.78
C ILE A 110 13.40 12.31 -8.15
N LEU A 111 12.32 11.60 -8.48
CA LEU A 111 12.20 10.93 -9.79
C LEU A 111 12.24 11.92 -10.95
N SER A 112 11.69 13.12 -10.77
CA SER A 112 11.83 14.20 -11.78
C SER A 112 13.27 14.63 -11.97
N GLN A 113 14.06 14.77 -10.90
CA GLN A 113 15.49 15.07 -10.97
C GLN A 113 16.29 13.95 -11.65
N VAL A 114 16.01 12.69 -11.28
CA VAL A 114 16.64 11.52 -11.90
C VAL A 114 16.38 11.49 -13.40
N ARG A 115 15.13 11.74 -13.81
CA ARG A 115 14.73 11.79 -15.22
C ARG A 115 15.42 12.93 -15.97
N SER A 116 15.56 14.11 -15.37
CA SER A 116 16.26 15.24 -15.99
C SER A 116 17.75 14.97 -16.20
N SER A 117 18.32 14.04 -15.44
CA SER A 117 19.71 13.56 -15.61
C SER A 117 19.83 12.40 -16.61
N GLY A 118 18.75 12.02 -17.30
CA GLY A 118 18.74 10.97 -18.33
C GLY A 118 18.56 9.55 -17.79
N PHE A 119 18.17 9.37 -16.52
CA PHE A 119 18.00 8.05 -15.91
C PHE A 119 16.53 7.71 -15.65
N THR A 120 16.22 6.41 -15.67
CA THR A 120 14.98 5.82 -15.12
C THR A 120 15.35 5.06 -13.85
N PHE A 121 14.56 5.25 -12.80
CA PHE A 121 14.75 4.56 -11.53
C PHE A 121 13.67 3.52 -11.30
N ASN A 122 14.05 2.25 -11.36
CA ASN A 122 13.21 1.12 -11.05
C ASN A 122 13.61 0.52 -9.70
N VAL A 123 12.63 -0.03 -8.99
CA VAL A 123 12.81 -0.63 -7.66
C VAL A 123 12.14 -1.99 -7.63
N GLY A 124 12.80 -3.00 -7.08
CA GLY A 124 12.22 -4.23 -6.59
C GLY A 124 12.06 -4.14 -5.07
N LEU A 125 10.93 -4.58 -4.55
CA LEU A 125 10.70 -4.72 -3.12
C LEU A 125 10.59 -6.20 -2.78
N GLU A 126 11.22 -6.60 -1.69
CA GLU A 126 11.24 -7.96 -1.14
C GLU A 126 10.64 -7.89 0.28
N PRO A 127 9.28 -7.82 0.40
CA PRO A 127 8.64 -7.67 1.70
C PRO A 127 8.74 -8.96 2.51
N GLU A 128 9.41 -8.85 3.64
CA GLU A 128 9.50 -9.91 4.64
C GLU A 128 8.57 -9.65 5.82
N HIS A 129 8.02 -10.72 6.37
CA HIS A 129 7.11 -10.63 7.50
C HIS A 129 7.10 -11.90 8.34
N HIS A 130 6.76 -11.76 9.64
CA HIS A 130 6.57 -12.91 10.52
C HIS A 130 5.09 -13.20 10.74
N LEU A 131 4.73 -14.48 10.65
CA LEU A 131 3.43 -14.97 11.14
C LEU A 131 3.55 -15.27 12.64
N VAL A 132 2.68 -14.65 13.43
CA VAL A 132 2.76 -14.76 14.89
C VAL A 132 1.40 -15.06 15.51
N THR A 133 1.44 -15.74 16.64
CA THR A 133 0.28 -15.94 17.53
C THR A 133 0.41 -15.01 18.73
N LYS A 134 -0.60 -14.21 19.00
CA LYS A 134 -0.69 -13.40 20.22
C LYS A 134 -1.28 -14.24 21.34
N LYS A 135 -0.53 -14.39 22.44
CA LYS A 135 -0.97 -15.11 23.65
C LYS A 135 -1.88 -14.23 24.52
N GLU A 136 -2.63 -14.85 25.44
CA GLU A 136 -3.52 -14.13 26.37
C GLU A 136 -2.79 -13.10 27.24
N ASN A 137 -1.54 -13.38 27.64
CA ASN A 137 -0.70 -12.46 28.41
C ASN A 137 -0.11 -11.30 27.57
N GLY A 138 -0.45 -11.21 26.27
CA GLY A 138 0.02 -10.19 25.34
C GLY A 138 1.39 -10.47 24.70
N SER A 139 2.10 -11.54 25.10
CA SER A 139 3.32 -11.96 24.41
C SER A 139 3.00 -12.52 23.03
N ILE A 140 3.97 -12.48 22.13
CA ILE A 140 3.88 -13.07 20.80
C ILE A 140 4.73 -14.33 20.73
N ASP A 141 4.32 -15.26 19.90
CA ASP A 141 5.06 -16.48 19.56
C ASP A 141 4.95 -16.73 18.06
N VAL A 142 5.82 -17.55 17.50
CA VAL A 142 5.73 -17.97 16.09
C VAL A 142 4.39 -18.67 15.87
N TRP A 143 3.73 -18.33 14.75
CA TRP A 143 2.56 -19.08 14.31
C TRP A 143 3.01 -20.37 13.62
N ASP A 144 3.01 -21.44 14.37
CA ASP A 144 3.39 -22.79 13.92
C ASP A 144 2.43 -23.83 14.51
N PRO A 145 1.23 -24.00 13.90
CA PRO A 145 0.20 -24.91 14.44
C PRO A 145 0.64 -26.39 14.45
N ASN A 146 1.63 -26.75 13.65
CA ASN A 146 2.12 -28.12 13.52
C ASN A 146 3.43 -28.37 14.30
N GLN A 147 4.01 -27.35 14.91
CA GLN A 147 5.28 -27.41 15.67
C GLN A 147 6.44 -27.99 14.84
N VAL A 148 6.54 -27.59 13.59
CA VAL A 148 7.56 -28.08 12.62
C VAL A 148 8.58 -27.01 12.21
N ASP A 149 8.27 -25.74 12.45
CA ASP A 149 9.12 -24.60 12.11
C ASP A 149 10.04 -24.27 13.29
N ASN A 150 11.02 -25.11 13.52
CA ASN A 150 11.89 -25.07 14.70
C ASN A 150 13.38 -25.33 14.37
N LEU A 151 13.77 -25.16 13.13
CA LEU A 151 15.16 -25.30 12.71
C LEU A 151 15.99 -24.11 13.19
N ARG A 152 17.28 -24.35 13.43
CA ARG A 152 18.25 -23.30 13.74
C ARG A 152 18.51 -22.38 12.55
N TYR A 153 18.41 -22.91 11.34
CA TYR A 153 18.58 -22.23 10.05
C TYR A 153 17.43 -22.65 9.14
N PRO A 154 16.26 -21.98 9.24
CA PRO A 154 15.05 -22.42 8.59
C PRO A 154 14.89 -21.91 7.15
N CYS A 155 15.81 -21.07 6.65
CA CYS A 155 15.72 -20.49 5.31
C CYS A 155 15.50 -21.60 4.26
N TYR A 156 14.47 -21.44 3.42
CA TYR A 156 14.00 -22.39 2.40
C TYR A 156 13.49 -23.74 2.94
N ASP A 157 13.20 -23.85 4.26
CA ASP A 157 12.72 -25.10 4.82
C ASP A 157 11.34 -25.49 4.25
N PHE A 158 11.27 -26.73 3.76
CA PHE A 158 10.05 -27.24 3.16
C PHE A 158 8.88 -27.35 4.16
N LYS A 159 9.16 -27.75 5.42
CA LYS A 159 8.12 -27.94 6.43
C LYS A 159 7.53 -26.62 6.89
N GLY A 160 8.39 -25.64 7.20
CA GLY A 160 7.98 -24.28 7.56
C GLY A 160 7.17 -23.63 6.44
N THR A 161 7.65 -23.70 5.20
CA THR A 161 6.88 -23.22 4.02
C THR A 161 5.55 -23.92 3.89
N SER A 162 5.49 -25.26 4.04
CA SER A 162 4.26 -26.05 3.90
C SER A 162 3.17 -25.66 4.89
N VAL A 163 3.53 -25.29 6.11
CA VAL A 163 2.58 -24.79 7.11
C VAL A 163 1.89 -23.51 6.64
N ALA A 164 2.64 -22.60 6.02
CA ALA A 164 2.16 -21.28 5.60
C ALA A 164 1.56 -21.24 4.19
N VAL A 165 1.63 -22.31 3.39
CA VAL A 165 1.17 -22.32 1.97
C VAL A 165 -0.23 -21.75 1.79
N GLY A 166 -1.17 -22.06 2.69
CA GLY A 166 -2.54 -21.54 2.60
C GLY A 166 -2.63 -20.02 2.76
N TYR A 167 -1.76 -19.44 3.58
CA TYR A 167 -1.64 -17.99 3.75
C TYR A 167 -0.91 -17.36 2.55
N LEU A 168 0.26 -17.87 2.20
CA LEU A 168 1.11 -17.36 1.11
C LEU A 168 0.35 -17.33 -0.22
N ARG A 169 -0.39 -18.41 -0.53
CA ARG A 169 -1.24 -18.47 -1.72
C ARG A 169 -2.26 -17.34 -1.74
N ARG A 170 -2.99 -17.10 -0.64
CA ARG A 170 -3.98 -16.00 -0.59
C ARG A 170 -3.34 -14.63 -0.77
N MET A 171 -2.14 -14.44 -0.23
CA MET A 171 -1.39 -13.19 -0.43
C MET A 171 -0.98 -13.02 -1.90
N MET A 172 -0.38 -14.04 -2.52
CA MET A 172 0.03 -14.01 -3.93
C MET A 172 -1.18 -13.84 -4.87
N ASP A 173 -2.31 -14.50 -4.57
CA ASP A 173 -3.56 -14.32 -5.32
C ASP A 173 -4.06 -12.86 -5.24
N ALA A 174 -4.01 -12.25 -4.06
CA ALA A 174 -4.37 -10.84 -3.88
C ALA A 174 -3.41 -9.90 -4.61
N MET A 175 -2.10 -10.14 -4.55
CA MET A 175 -1.08 -9.39 -5.28
C MET A 175 -1.27 -9.51 -6.80
N SER A 176 -1.58 -10.70 -7.30
CA SER A 176 -1.89 -10.91 -8.72
C SER A 176 -3.12 -10.11 -9.17
N ARG A 177 -4.17 -10.06 -8.34
CA ARG A 177 -5.37 -9.24 -8.60
C ARG A 177 -5.08 -7.73 -8.53
N LEU A 178 -4.06 -7.31 -7.78
CA LEU A 178 -3.54 -5.93 -7.77
C LEU A 178 -2.65 -5.62 -8.99
N GLY A 179 -2.28 -6.63 -9.79
CA GLY A 179 -1.39 -6.48 -10.93
C GLY A 179 0.09 -6.41 -10.56
N TRP A 180 0.49 -6.95 -9.40
CA TRP A 180 1.87 -6.85 -8.91
C TRP A 180 2.79 -7.97 -9.39
N GLU A 181 2.27 -8.95 -10.11
CA GLU A 181 3.05 -10.05 -10.72
C GLU A 181 3.96 -10.79 -9.71
N PRO A 182 3.41 -11.36 -8.61
CA PRO A 182 4.20 -12.16 -7.69
C PRO A 182 4.72 -13.41 -8.39
N TYR A 183 6.01 -13.73 -8.22
CA TYR A 183 6.64 -14.86 -8.92
C TYR A 183 7.23 -15.93 -8.01
N GLN A 184 7.47 -15.62 -6.74
CA GLN A 184 7.93 -16.60 -5.74
C GLN A 184 7.60 -16.15 -4.32
N SER A 185 7.67 -17.09 -3.39
CA SER A 185 7.59 -16.87 -1.96
C SER A 185 8.34 -18.00 -1.26
N ASP A 186 9.04 -17.70 -0.21
CA ASP A 186 9.87 -18.64 0.53
C ASP A 186 9.84 -18.40 2.04
N HIS A 187 10.43 -19.34 2.77
CA HIS A 187 10.71 -19.25 4.17
C HIS A 187 12.06 -18.56 4.37
N GLU A 188 12.10 -17.60 5.27
CA GLU A 188 13.27 -16.79 5.56
C GLU A 188 14.07 -17.30 6.76
N ASP A 189 15.10 -16.53 7.17
CA ASP A 189 16.08 -16.91 8.20
C ASP A 189 15.52 -17.07 9.61
N GLY A 190 14.37 -16.49 9.89
CA GLY A 190 13.68 -16.62 11.19
C GLY A 190 12.51 -17.59 11.13
N ASN A 191 12.30 -18.38 12.21
CA ASN A 191 11.10 -19.23 12.29
C ASN A 191 9.82 -18.37 12.18
N GLY A 192 8.90 -18.78 11.32
CA GLY A 192 7.69 -18.04 10.98
C GLY A 192 7.89 -16.81 10.09
N GLN A 193 9.08 -16.59 9.54
CA GLN A 193 9.43 -15.51 8.64
C GLN A 193 9.27 -15.96 7.18
N TYR A 194 8.60 -15.14 6.39
CA TYR A 194 8.32 -15.41 4.98
C TYR A 194 8.57 -14.17 4.14
N GLU A 195 9.00 -14.40 2.91
CA GLU A 195 9.18 -13.38 1.88
C GLU A 195 8.24 -13.64 0.71
N ILE A 196 7.81 -12.58 0.02
CA ILE A 196 7.04 -12.66 -1.22
C ILE A 196 7.67 -11.71 -2.24
N ASN A 197 8.20 -12.24 -3.33
CA ASN A 197 8.81 -11.46 -4.38
C ASN A 197 7.81 -11.18 -5.51
N PHE A 198 7.90 -9.98 -6.06
CA PHE A 198 7.11 -9.56 -7.23
C PHE A 198 7.95 -8.71 -8.18
N ALA A 199 7.48 -8.55 -9.42
CA ALA A 199 8.23 -7.90 -10.47
C ALA A 199 8.60 -6.44 -10.09
N TYR A 200 9.85 -6.07 -10.33
CA TYR A 200 10.29 -4.69 -10.16
C TYR A 200 9.63 -3.76 -11.18
N SER A 201 9.42 -2.52 -10.81
CA SER A 201 8.79 -1.52 -11.64
C SER A 201 9.37 -0.13 -11.40
N ASN A 202 8.81 0.89 -12.06
CA ASN A 202 9.12 2.27 -11.74
C ASN A 202 8.83 2.55 -10.25
N ALA A 203 9.75 3.22 -9.58
CA ALA A 203 9.70 3.42 -8.12
C ALA A 203 8.44 4.11 -7.60
N LEU A 204 7.66 4.82 -8.43
CA LEU A 204 6.38 5.39 -8.03
C LEU A 204 5.24 4.37 -8.12
N THR A 205 5.37 3.39 -9.02
CA THR A 205 4.38 2.32 -9.24
C THR A 205 4.56 1.20 -8.23
N THR A 206 5.82 0.82 -7.94
CA THR A 206 6.16 -0.14 -6.89
C THR A 206 5.92 0.42 -5.52
#